data_08c1dd29680080278482165713893dbf
#
_entry.id   08c1dd29680080278482165713893dbf
#
_cell.length_a   1.000
_cell.length_b   1.000
_cell.length_c   1.000
_cell.angle_alpha   90.00
_cell.angle_beta   90.00
_cell.angle_gamma   90.00
#
_symmetry.space_group_name_H-M   'P 1'
#
loop_
_entity.id
_entity.type
_entity.pdbx_description
1 polymer ?
#
loop_
_entity_poly.entity_id
_entity_poly.type
_entity_poly.pdbx_seq_one_letter_code
_entity_poly.pdbx_strand_id
1 'polypeptide(L)'
;AYVLYTSGSTGRPKGVGVSHGALWTHLQDFLATFGIDGTDIVLHSSTINFDVALHETLPALLRGATVEMRGAQPWDLQSLSERLVKRRVTFARIPTALWQQWQRHAPPRAQLALRQVTVGGEALPGDALARWREGPLADIRLDNLYGPTETTVAALYRRTGADD
;
A
#
# COMPACT_ATOMS: atom_id res chain seq x y z
N ALA A 1 -8.95 -17.43 -8.28
CA ALA A 1 -7.87 -17.09 -7.37
C ALA A 1 -8.38 -16.89 -5.96
N TYR A 2 -9.31 -15.99 -5.78
CA TYR A 2 -9.92 -15.73 -4.46
C TYR A 2 -11.39 -15.29 -4.58
N VAL A 3 -12.09 -15.36 -3.46
CA VAL A 3 -13.42 -14.78 -3.27
C VAL A 3 -13.36 -13.91 -2.01
N LEU A 4 -13.76 -12.65 -2.13
CA LEU A 4 -13.93 -11.75 -0.99
C LEU A 4 -15.36 -11.22 -0.95
N TYR A 5 -15.86 -11.02 0.27
CA TYR A 5 -17.22 -10.51 0.48
C TYR A 5 -17.18 -9.01 0.73
N THR A 6 -17.99 -8.27 -0.04
CA THR A 6 -18.20 -6.83 0.14
C THR A 6 -19.59 -6.58 0.73
N SER A 7 -19.75 -5.44 1.42
CA SER A 7 -21.06 -5.02 1.92
C SER A 7 -21.99 -4.72 0.74
N GLY A 8 -23.04 -5.55 0.57
CA GLY A 8 -24.03 -5.33 -0.48
C GLY A 8 -24.97 -4.17 -0.14
N SER A 9 -25.39 -3.40 -1.15
CA SER A 9 -26.39 -2.31 -1.02
C SER A 9 -27.75 -2.78 -0.46
N THR A 10 -28.03 -4.08 -0.53
CA THR A 10 -29.25 -4.71 -0.02
C THR A 10 -29.08 -5.28 1.41
N GLY A 11 -27.96 -4.98 2.09
CA GLY A 11 -27.66 -5.48 3.44
C GLY A 11 -27.14 -6.92 3.49
N ARG A 12 -27.14 -7.65 2.37
CA ARG A 12 -26.52 -8.98 2.29
C ARG A 12 -25.13 -8.89 1.66
N PRO A 13 -24.08 -9.50 2.26
CA PRO A 13 -22.77 -9.53 1.66
C PRO A 13 -22.79 -10.17 0.28
N LYS A 14 -22.04 -9.58 -0.66
CA LYS A 14 -21.86 -10.11 -2.01
C LYS A 14 -20.44 -10.65 -2.17
N GLY A 15 -20.34 -11.91 -2.63
CA GLY A 15 -19.05 -12.52 -2.95
C GLY A 15 -18.53 -12.01 -4.31
N VAL A 16 -17.35 -11.47 -4.32
CA VAL A 16 -16.60 -11.07 -5.52
C VAL A 16 -15.57 -12.14 -5.82
N GLY A 17 -15.72 -12.84 -6.95
CA GLY A 17 -14.80 -13.86 -7.42
C GLY A 17 -13.79 -13.27 -8.41
N VAL A 18 -12.49 -13.42 -8.13
CA VAL A 18 -11.41 -13.00 -9.03
C VAL A 18 -10.70 -14.22 -9.59
N SER A 19 -10.57 -14.29 -10.92
CA SER A 19 -9.89 -15.38 -11.60
C SER A 19 -8.36 -15.31 -11.44
N HIS A 20 -7.67 -16.43 -11.64
CA HIS A 20 -6.20 -16.44 -11.68
C HIS A 20 -5.64 -15.56 -12.80
N GLY A 21 -6.29 -15.55 -13.98
CA GLY A 21 -5.88 -14.72 -15.10
C GLY A 21 -5.96 -13.22 -14.79
N ALA A 22 -7.09 -12.75 -14.20
CA ALA A 22 -7.24 -11.36 -13.80
C ALA A 22 -6.21 -10.94 -12.76
N LEU A 23 -6.02 -11.76 -11.71
CA LEU A 23 -5.01 -11.50 -10.69
C LEU A 23 -3.59 -11.47 -11.28
N TRP A 24 -3.25 -12.41 -12.14
CA TRP A 24 -1.93 -12.48 -12.78
C TRP A 24 -1.63 -11.24 -13.61
N THR A 25 -2.55 -10.84 -14.49
CA THR A 25 -2.39 -9.64 -15.32
C THR A 25 -2.19 -8.39 -14.46
N HIS A 26 -3.01 -8.26 -13.41
CA HIS A 26 -2.92 -7.17 -12.47
C HIS A 26 -1.56 -7.14 -11.73
N LEU A 27 -1.06 -8.28 -11.28
CA LEU A 27 0.24 -8.37 -10.61
C LEU A 27 1.41 -8.02 -11.54
N GLN A 28 1.34 -8.40 -12.82
CA GLN A 28 2.36 -8.00 -13.80
C GLN A 28 2.38 -6.49 -14.01
N ASP A 29 1.22 -5.86 -14.15
CA ASP A 29 1.10 -4.41 -14.28
C ASP A 29 1.62 -3.69 -13.01
N PHE A 30 1.24 -4.18 -11.84
CA PHE A 30 1.72 -3.67 -10.56
C PHE A 30 3.25 -3.74 -10.45
N LEU A 31 3.84 -4.87 -10.79
CA LEU A 31 5.29 -5.07 -10.77
C LEU A 31 6.01 -4.15 -11.76
N ALA A 32 5.46 -3.97 -12.96
CA ALA A 32 6.02 -3.06 -13.97
C ALA A 32 5.94 -1.60 -13.51
N THR A 33 4.83 -1.21 -12.86
CA THR A 33 4.59 0.16 -12.41
C THR A 33 5.47 0.55 -11.22
N PHE A 34 5.63 -0.35 -10.25
CA PHE A 34 6.27 -0.06 -8.97
C PHE A 34 7.72 -0.54 -8.85
N GLY A 35 8.17 -1.41 -9.77
CA GLY A 35 9.56 -1.86 -9.83
C GLY A 35 10.02 -2.58 -8.57
N ILE A 36 9.16 -3.43 -7.99
CA ILE A 36 9.54 -4.27 -6.85
C ILE A 36 10.52 -5.35 -7.33
N ASP A 37 11.61 -5.52 -6.61
CA ASP A 37 12.64 -6.53 -6.89
C ASP A 37 13.10 -7.27 -5.63
N GLY A 38 14.00 -8.23 -5.79
CA GLY A 38 14.47 -9.11 -4.70
C GLY A 38 15.19 -8.41 -3.55
N THR A 39 15.55 -7.14 -3.69
CA THR A 39 16.20 -6.33 -2.63
C THR A 39 15.20 -5.61 -1.75
N ASP A 40 13.93 -5.56 -2.16
CA ASP A 40 12.89 -4.85 -1.42
C ASP A 40 12.45 -5.60 -0.15
N ILE A 41 12.04 -4.80 0.82
CA ILE A 41 11.32 -5.25 2.01
C ILE A 41 9.96 -4.56 1.99
N VAL A 42 8.92 -5.35 1.69
CA VAL A 42 7.55 -4.87 1.51
C VAL A 42 6.76 -5.04 2.79
N LEU A 43 6.10 -3.97 3.23
CA LEU A 43 5.27 -3.99 4.43
C LEU A 43 3.93 -4.67 4.15
N HIS A 44 3.58 -5.69 4.95
CA HIS A 44 2.24 -6.25 5.00
C HIS A 44 1.50 -5.71 6.24
N SER A 45 0.58 -4.79 6.04
CA SER A 45 -0.17 -4.12 7.11
C SER A 45 -1.67 -4.44 7.12
N SER A 46 -2.21 -4.81 6.00
CA SER A 46 -3.63 -5.11 5.81
C SER A 46 -4.04 -6.46 6.40
N THR A 47 -5.31 -6.63 6.70
CA THR A 47 -5.85 -7.95 7.01
C THR A 47 -6.12 -8.71 5.72
N ILE A 48 -6.02 -10.05 5.75
CA ILE A 48 -6.33 -10.89 4.59
C ILE A 48 -7.79 -10.82 4.14
N ASN A 49 -8.65 -10.17 4.91
CA ASN A 49 -10.05 -9.95 4.55
C ASN A 49 -10.23 -8.86 3.48
N PHE A 50 -9.15 -8.14 3.15
CA PHE A 50 -9.11 -7.16 2.07
C PHE A 50 -8.13 -7.61 0.98
N ASP A 51 -8.52 -7.40 -0.28
CA ASP A 51 -7.69 -7.75 -1.44
C ASP A 51 -6.36 -7.01 -1.51
N VAL A 52 -6.27 -5.86 -0.86
CA VAL A 52 -5.03 -5.10 -0.69
C VAL A 52 -3.90 -5.93 -0.08
N ALA A 53 -4.20 -6.89 0.81
CA ALA A 53 -3.20 -7.81 1.34
C ALA A 53 -2.44 -8.57 0.24
N LEU A 54 -3.09 -8.78 -0.93
CA LEU A 54 -2.46 -9.40 -2.10
C LEU A 54 -1.43 -8.49 -2.76
N HIS A 55 -1.64 -7.16 -2.78
CA HIS A 55 -0.62 -6.20 -3.21
C HIS A 55 0.60 -6.14 -2.28
N GLU A 56 0.37 -6.37 -1.01
CA GLU A 56 1.44 -6.33 0.00
C GLU A 56 2.27 -7.62 0.05
N THR A 57 1.77 -8.71 -0.53
CA THR A 57 2.43 -10.03 -0.43
C THR A 57 2.86 -10.60 -1.77
N LEU A 58 1.93 -10.75 -2.71
CA LEU A 58 2.19 -11.49 -3.95
C LEU A 58 3.27 -10.87 -4.85
N PRO A 59 3.31 -9.54 -5.09
CA PRO A 59 4.38 -8.92 -5.87
C PRO A 59 5.77 -9.17 -5.27
N ALA A 60 5.88 -9.05 -3.94
CA ALA A 60 7.12 -9.32 -3.22
C ALA A 60 7.58 -10.77 -3.42
N LEU A 61 6.69 -11.73 -3.20
CA LEU A 61 7.01 -13.15 -3.35
C LEU A 61 7.36 -13.52 -4.79
N LEU A 62 6.68 -12.94 -5.78
CA LEU A 62 6.98 -13.16 -7.21
C LEU A 62 8.35 -12.65 -7.63
N ARG A 63 8.92 -11.69 -6.91
CA ARG A 63 10.24 -11.09 -7.18
C ARG A 63 11.33 -11.55 -6.21
N GLY A 64 11.03 -12.45 -5.27
CA GLY A 64 11.98 -12.89 -4.26
C GLY A 64 12.31 -11.83 -3.22
N ALA A 65 11.46 -10.80 -3.09
CA ALA A 65 11.54 -9.79 -2.06
C ALA A 65 11.10 -10.32 -0.68
N THR A 66 11.43 -9.59 0.36
CA THR A 66 11.00 -9.93 1.73
C THR A 66 9.65 -9.29 2.04
N VAL A 67 8.75 -10.04 2.69
CA VAL A 67 7.50 -9.50 3.24
C VAL A 67 7.65 -9.35 4.75
N GLU A 68 7.57 -8.12 5.24
CA GLU A 68 7.53 -7.83 6.68
C GLU A 68 6.09 -7.87 7.16
N MET A 69 5.73 -8.92 7.88
CA MET A 69 4.37 -9.21 8.33
C MET A 69 3.97 -8.39 9.56
N ARG A 70 2.76 -7.87 9.58
CA ARG A 70 2.20 -7.10 10.70
C ARG A 70 2.15 -7.89 12.01
N GLY A 71 1.84 -9.16 11.94
CA GLY A 71 1.49 -9.95 13.11
C GLY A 71 0.03 -9.75 13.54
N ALA A 72 -0.30 -10.18 14.77
CA ALA A 72 -1.69 -10.23 15.25
C ALA A 72 -2.29 -8.86 15.62
N GLN A 73 -1.45 -7.91 16.04
CA GLN A 73 -1.91 -6.60 16.51
C GLN A 73 -1.84 -5.54 15.40
N PRO A 74 -2.85 -4.67 15.29
CA PRO A 74 -2.76 -3.50 14.41
C PRO A 74 -1.66 -2.54 14.92
N TRP A 75 -1.02 -1.84 14.00
CA TRP A 75 -0.01 -0.84 14.35
C TRP A 75 -0.65 0.51 14.62
N ASP A 76 -0.20 1.16 15.69
CA ASP A 76 -0.34 2.60 15.90
C ASP A 76 0.80 3.34 15.17
N LEU A 77 0.82 4.68 15.29
CA LEU A 77 1.82 5.52 14.62
C LEU A 77 3.24 5.22 15.07
N GLN A 78 3.42 4.90 16.36
CA GLN A 78 4.74 4.62 16.91
C GLN A 78 5.25 3.26 16.44
N SER A 79 4.46 2.21 16.60
CA SER A 79 4.83 0.85 16.19
C SER A 79 5.04 0.73 14.67
N LEU A 80 4.28 1.48 13.86
CA LEU A 80 4.52 1.60 12.43
C LEU A 80 5.91 2.20 12.16
N SER A 81 6.23 3.34 12.80
CA SER A 81 7.52 4.02 12.65
C SER A 81 8.69 3.12 13.05
N GLU A 82 8.59 2.49 14.22
CA GLU A 82 9.61 1.56 14.71
C GLU A 82 9.83 0.39 13.74
N ARG A 83 8.75 -0.14 13.16
CA ARG A 83 8.82 -1.25 12.21
C ARG A 83 9.50 -0.81 10.91
N LEU A 84 9.09 0.33 10.35
CA LEU A 84 9.68 0.88 9.12
C LEU A 84 11.20 1.09 9.26
N VAL A 85 11.65 1.63 10.40
CA VAL A 85 13.07 1.87 10.69
C VAL A 85 13.80 0.55 10.95
N LYS A 86 13.34 -0.23 11.93
CA LYS A 86 14.04 -1.44 12.41
C LYS A 86 14.16 -2.51 11.33
N ARG A 87 13.13 -2.67 10.51
CA ARG A 87 13.07 -3.66 9.43
C ARG A 87 13.56 -3.13 8.09
N ARG A 88 13.95 -1.86 8.03
CA ARG A 88 14.44 -1.19 6.82
C ARG A 88 13.48 -1.36 5.63
N VAL A 89 12.19 -1.21 5.91
CA VAL A 89 11.13 -1.34 4.90
C VAL A 89 11.38 -0.36 3.76
N THR A 90 11.32 -0.85 2.52
CA THR A 90 11.56 -0.06 1.30
C THR A 90 10.27 0.32 0.58
N PHE A 91 9.25 -0.52 0.68
CA PHE A 91 7.94 -0.33 0.05
C PHE A 91 6.82 -0.53 1.08
N ALA A 92 5.99 0.49 1.27
CA ALA A 92 4.87 0.42 2.20
C ALA A 92 3.57 0.87 1.56
N ARG A 93 2.50 0.08 1.76
CA ARG A 93 1.15 0.56 1.59
C ARG A 93 0.60 0.98 2.94
N ILE A 94 0.12 2.22 3.01
CA ILE A 94 -0.42 2.79 4.25
C ILE A 94 -1.83 3.31 3.94
N PRO A 95 -2.87 2.92 4.71
CA PRO A 95 -4.20 3.50 4.58
C PRO A 95 -4.14 5.03 4.64
N THR A 96 -4.90 5.72 3.78
CA THR A 96 -4.81 7.18 3.62
C THR A 96 -4.94 7.93 4.95
N ALA A 97 -5.90 7.58 5.80
CA ALA A 97 -6.09 8.22 7.10
C ALA A 97 -4.88 8.01 8.04
N LEU A 98 -4.31 6.79 8.05
CA LEU A 98 -3.11 6.51 8.87
C LEU A 98 -1.89 7.25 8.32
N TRP A 99 -1.70 7.28 6.99
CA TRP A 99 -0.62 8.02 6.34
C TRP A 99 -0.68 9.54 6.66
N GLN A 100 -1.87 10.15 6.65
CA GLN A 100 -2.05 11.57 7.00
C GLN A 100 -1.57 11.89 8.42
N GLN A 101 -1.81 11.00 9.35
CA GLN A 101 -1.34 11.15 10.72
C GLN A 101 0.16 10.84 10.83
N TRP A 102 0.60 9.74 10.21
CA TRP A 102 1.97 9.28 10.28
C TRP A 102 2.96 10.30 9.71
N GLN A 103 2.68 10.93 8.57
CA GLN A 103 3.59 11.91 7.97
C GLN A 103 3.93 13.10 8.88
N ARG A 104 3.06 13.40 9.86
CA ARG A 104 3.27 14.49 10.84
C ARG A 104 4.20 14.08 11.98
N HIS A 105 4.36 12.80 12.18
CA HIS A 105 5.11 12.19 13.28
C HIS A 105 6.15 11.18 12.78
N ALA A 106 6.44 11.22 11.50
CA ALA A 106 7.38 10.30 10.88
C ALA A 106 8.80 10.46 11.47
N PRO A 107 9.57 9.37 11.55
CA PRO A 107 10.97 9.45 11.92
C PRO A 107 11.75 10.35 10.94
N PRO A 108 12.91 10.87 11.37
CA PRO A 108 13.81 11.59 10.47
C PRO A 108 14.08 10.80 9.19
N ARG A 109 14.05 11.46 8.03
CA ARG A 109 14.21 10.82 6.72
C ARG A 109 15.44 9.89 6.65
N ALA A 110 16.54 10.30 7.26
CA ALA A 110 17.80 9.53 7.26
C ALA A 110 17.67 8.16 7.97
N GLN A 111 16.66 7.94 8.78
CA GLN A 111 16.41 6.66 9.45
C GLN A 111 15.57 5.70 8.59
N LEU A 112 14.90 6.21 7.56
CA LEU A 112 13.98 5.44 6.71
C LEU A 112 14.70 4.89 5.49
N ALA A 113 14.51 3.61 5.20
CA ALA A 113 14.90 2.98 3.94
C ALA A 113 13.79 3.09 2.88
N LEU A 114 12.64 3.70 3.20
CA LEU A 114 11.51 3.83 2.29
C LEU A 114 11.91 4.54 1.00
N ARG A 115 11.62 3.90 -0.13
CA ARG A 115 11.70 4.48 -1.48
C ARG A 115 10.31 4.78 -2.05
N GLN A 116 9.28 4.11 -1.52
CA GLN A 116 7.94 4.14 -2.06
C GLN A 116 6.90 3.98 -0.96
N VAL A 117 5.90 4.85 -1.01
CA VAL A 117 4.64 4.71 -0.25
C VAL A 117 3.48 4.70 -1.23
N THR A 118 2.53 3.81 -1.03
CA THR A 118 1.25 3.85 -1.72
C THR A 118 0.13 4.08 -0.71
N VAL A 119 -0.83 4.91 -1.09
CA VAL A 119 -2.04 5.21 -0.29
C VAL A 119 -3.28 4.87 -1.10
N GLY A 120 -4.42 4.74 -0.46
CA GLY A 120 -5.69 4.47 -1.15
C GLY A 120 -6.76 3.95 -0.20
N GLY A 121 -7.94 3.65 -0.78
CA GLY A 121 -9.13 3.25 -0.04
C GLY A 121 -10.01 4.43 0.40
N GLU A 122 -9.45 5.64 0.40
CA GLU A 122 -10.15 6.89 0.72
C GLU A 122 -9.61 8.02 -0.16
N ALA A 123 -10.34 9.13 -0.24
CA ALA A 123 -9.88 10.30 -0.97
C ALA A 123 -8.55 10.83 -0.38
N LEU A 124 -7.60 11.17 -1.25
CA LEU A 124 -6.34 11.78 -0.86
C LEU A 124 -6.52 13.30 -0.69
N PRO A 125 -6.41 13.85 0.55
CA PRO A 125 -6.59 15.29 0.75
C PRO A 125 -5.43 16.11 0.18
N GLY A 126 -5.76 17.20 -0.51
CA GLY A 126 -4.77 18.06 -1.16
C GLY A 126 -3.79 18.72 -0.19
N ASP A 127 -4.24 19.13 0.99
CA ASP A 127 -3.39 19.72 2.02
C ASP A 127 -2.38 18.72 2.61
N ALA A 128 -2.78 17.46 2.73
CA ALA A 128 -1.88 16.39 3.16
C ALA A 128 -0.84 16.06 2.08
N LEU A 129 -1.25 16.09 0.80
CA LEU A 129 -0.35 15.91 -0.32
C LEU A 129 0.66 17.07 -0.43
N ALA A 130 0.21 18.31 -0.31
CA ALA A 130 1.08 19.48 -0.30
C ALA A 130 2.14 19.38 0.81
N ARG A 131 1.72 19.02 2.02
CA ARG A 131 2.64 18.80 3.15
C ARG A 131 3.68 17.72 2.89
N TRP A 132 3.29 16.63 2.22
CA TRP A 132 4.23 15.58 1.84
C TRP A 132 5.28 16.08 0.85
N ARG A 133 4.85 16.80 -0.18
CA ARG A 133 5.72 17.33 -1.24
C ARG A 133 6.70 18.39 -0.75
N GLU A 134 6.27 19.21 0.20
CA GLU A 134 7.08 20.30 0.78
C GLU A 134 7.88 19.85 2.01
N GLY A 135 7.59 18.65 2.52
CA GLY A 135 8.15 18.12 3.75
C GLY A 135 9.45 17.34 3.57
N PRO A 136 10.01 16.86 4.70
CA PRO A 136 11.29 16.13 4.70
C PRO A 136 11.22 14.75 4.03
N LEU A 137 10.03 14.27 3.68
CA LEU A 137 9.81 12.98 3.02
C LEU A 137 9.51 13.11 1.51
N ALA A 138 9.68 14.28 0.93
CA ALA A 138 9.34 14.60 -0.45
C ALA A 138 10.07 13.73 -1.50
N ASP A 139 11.24 13.22 -1.17
CA ASP A 139 12.01 12.30 -2.01
C ASP A 139 11.51 10.85 -1.99
N ILE A 140 10.63 10.50 -1.05
CA ILE A 140 9.94 9.20 -1.04
C ILE A 140 8.77 9.29 -2.02
N ARG A 141 8.79 8.43 -3.03
CA ARG A 141 7.72 8.38 -4.01
C ARG A 141 6.38 8.05 -3.35
N LEU A 142 5.35 8.83 -3.66
CA LEU A 142 3.98 8.60 -3.20
C LEU A 142 3.07 8.36 -4.40
N ASP A 143 2.31 7.28 -4.37
CA ASP A 143 1.29 6.99 -5.38
C ASP A 143 -0.07 6.75 -4.70
N ASN A 144 -1.12 7.32 -5.30
CA ASN A 144 -2.50 7.08 -4.88
C ASN A 144 -3.12 5.97 -5.73
N LEU A 145 -3.69 4.98 -5.06
CA LEU A 145 -4.32 3.82 -5.69
C LEU A 145 -5.83 3.86 -5.46
N TYR A 146 -6.57 3.59 -6.53
CA TYR A 146 -8.02 3.45 -6.47
C TYR A 146 -8.48 2.18 -7.19
N GLY A 147 -9.36 1.45 -6.56
CA GLY A 147 -10.04 0.30 -7.16
C GLY A 147 -10.97 -0.37 -6.15
N PRO A 148 -12.21 -0.67 -6.53
CA PRO A 148 -13.06 -1.56 -5.77
C PRO A 148 -12.63 -3.02 -5.98
N THR A 149 -13.02 -3.91 -5.08
CA THR A 149 -12.68 -5.35 -5.12
C THR A 149 -13.06 -6.00 -6.45
N GLU A 150 -14.13 -5.52 -7.08
CA GLU A 150 -14.64 -5.99 -8.37
C GLU A 150 -13.69 -5.73 -9.56
N THR A 151 -12.73 -4.83 -9.40
CA THR A 151 -11.71 -4.50 -10.42
C THR A 151 -10.34 -5.14 -10.15
N THR A 152 -10.27 -6.10 -9.25
CA THR A 152 -9.02 -6.79 -8.88
C THR A 152 -8.04 -5.83 -8.21
N VAL A 153 -8.30 -5.49 -6.95
CA VAL A 153 -7.52 -4.68 -6.01
C VAL A 153 -7.40 -3.19 -6.37
N ALA A 154 -6.85 -2.84 -7.53
CA ALA A 154 -6.71 -1.46 -7.96
C ALA A 154 -6.80 -1.34 -9.49
N ALA A 155 -7.62 -0.40 -9.96
CA ALA A 155 -7.82 -0.11 -11.38
C ALA A 155 -7.05 1.12 -11.85
N LEU A 156 -6.71 2.02 -10.93
CA LEU A 156 -6.04 3.28 -11.24
C LEU A 156 -4.87 3.51 -10.29
N TYR A 157 -3.77 3.96 -10.84
CA TYR A 157 -2.59 4.44 -10.13
C TYR A 157 -2.31 5.87 -10.55
N ARG A 158 -2.22 6.78 -9.58
CA ARG A 158 -1.77 8.14 -9.84
C ARG A 158 -0.49 8.42 -9.08
N ARG A 159 0.60 8.64 -9.81
CA ARG A 159 1.84 9.15 -9.24
C ARG A 159 1.61 10.59 -8.81
N THR A 160 1.92 10.88 -7.57
CA THR A 160 1.82 12.22 -7.04
C THR A 160 3.20 12.88 -7.10
N GLY A 161 3.57 13.40 -8.27
CA GLY A 161 4.83 14.13 -8.48
C GLY A 161 4.75 15.59 -8.07
N ALA A 162 5.87 16.29 -8.15
CA ALA A 162 5.95 17.73 -7.88
C ALA A 162 5.17 18.58 -8.91
N ASP A 163 4.88 17.99 -10.08
CA ASP A 163 4.27 18.68 -11.24
C ASP A 163 2.75 18.43 -11.38
N ASP A 164 2.10 17.80 -10.39
CA ASP A 164 0.65 17.54 -10.38
C ASP A 164 -0.17 18.66 -9.72
#